data_818c4e088ee5dbcd5e551bf9ecf6bfc1
#
_entry.id   818c4e088ee5dbcd5e551bf9ecf6bfc1
#
_cell.length_a   1.000
_cell.length_b   1.000
_cell.length_c   1.000
_cell.angle_alpha   90.00
_cell.angle_beta   90.00
_cell.angle_gamma   90.00
#
_symmetry.space_group_name_H-M   'P 1'
#
loop_
_entity.id
_entity.type
_entity.pdbx_description
1 polymer ?
#
loop_
_entity_poly.entity_id
_entity_poly.type
_entity_poly.pdbx_seq_one_letter_code
_entity_poly.pdbx_strand_id
1 'polypeptide(L)'
;MSQWRDKIMKRLSVNNKKNGLSNEAVSPVVGVMLMLVVTIIIAAVVSAFAGGLTESTSKAPQVSLKATYSQTDGLTISHQGGDAIGTLDTVVLVRLGDTFGDAQHMVWAQNATTIVNKRGDPSGSTAGTANAWLRDGGYSGVKSFSPGDNAFIEAPYNAKEFMQPGASATYGIDNTANIGKTFWLEFADKDGRTFAKTEVTIAP
;
A
#
# COMPACT_ATOMS: atom_id res chain seq x y z
N MET A 1 -34.21 55.10 74.28
CA MET A 1 -33.14 54.48 73.40
C MET A 1 -33.49 53.04 72.97
N SER A 2 -34.58 52.44 73.36
CA SER A 2 -34.88 51.02 73.04
C SER A 2 -35.63 50.83 71.72
N GLN A 3 -36.48 51.77 71.32
CA GLN A 3 -37.31 51.62 70.12
C GLN A 3 -36.58 51.66 68.76
N TRP A 4 -35.39 52.23 68.70
CA TRP A 4 -34.60 52.27 67.48
C TRP A 4 -33.90 50.96 67.22
N ARG A 5 -33.53 50.21 68.13
CA ARG A 5 -32.86 48.91 68.01
C ARG A 5 -33.84 47.85 67.43
N ASP A 6 -35.06 47.89 67.87
CA ASP A 6 -36.12 46.94 67.38
C ASP A 6 -36.52 47.18 65.93
N LYS A 7 -36.46 48.45 65.51
CA LYS A 7 -36.78 48.80 64.08
C LYS A 7 -35.70 48.42 63.12
N ILE A 8 -34.46 48.40 63.54
CA ILE A 8 -33.32 47.96 62.71
C ILE A 8 -33.29 46.45 62.66
N MET A 9 -33.52 45.73 63.69
CA MET A 9 -33.58 44.26 63.70
C MET A 9 -34.72 43.71 62.87
N LYS A 10 -35.87 44.37 62.82
CA LYS A 10 -36.98 44.00 62.00
C LYS A 10 -36.70 44.22 60.49
N ARG A 11 -35.86 45.18 60.11
CA ARG A 11 -35.48 45.42 58.71
C ARG A 11 -34.43 44.45 58.23
N LEU A 12 -33.59 43.89 59.09
CA LEU A 12 -32.61 42.92 58.75
C LEU A 12 -33.14 41.47 58.60
N SER A 13 -34.32 41.21 59.22
CA SER A 13 -34.95 39.90 59.23
C SER A 13 -35.84 39.61 57.98
N VAL A 14 -36.09 40.59 57.11
CA VAL A 14 -37.04 40.42 55.99
C VAL A 14 -36.37 40.15 54.65
N ASN A 15 -35.04 40.13 54.56
CA ASN A 15 -34.35 39.97 53.29
C ASN A 15 -33.47 38.71 53.16
N ASN A 16 -33.84 37.66 53.92
CA ASN A 16 -33.30 36.34 53.64
C ASN A 16 -34.33 35.53 52.85
N LYS A 17 -34.74 36.08 51.68
CA LYS A 17 -35.40 35.31 50.66
C LYS A 17 -34.32 34.37 50.13
N LYS A 18 -34.31 33.15 50.64
CA LYS A 18 -33.55 32.05 50.07
C LYS A 18 -33.78 32.06 48.55
N ASN A 19 -32.77 32.48 47.79
CA ASN A 19 -32.64 32.05 46.41
C ASN A 19 -32.48 30.54 46.51
N GLY A 20 -33.59 29.83 46.58
CA GLY A 20 -33.65 28.42 46.27
C GLY A 20 -33.24 28.31 44.82
N LEU A 21 -31.95 28.01 44.65
CA LEU A 21 -31.55 27.31 43.42
C LEU A 21 -32.51 26.13 43.35
N SER A 22 -33.53 26.26 42.54
CA SER A 22 -34.30 25.09 42.10
C SER A 22 -33.26 24.15 41.48
N ASN A 23 -32.74 23.23 42.30
CA ASN A 23 -32.22 22.01 41.80
C ASN A 23 -33.42 21.35 41.12
N GLU A 24 -33.64 21.70 39.84
CA GLU A 24 -34.48 20.90 38.99
C GLU A 24 -33.76 19.56 38.91
N ALA A 25 -34.16 18.67 39.81
CA ALA A 25 -33.71 17.30 39.77
C ALA A 25 -34.20 16.75 38.45
N VAL A 26 -33.28 16.54 37.50
CA VAL A 26 -33.57 15.92 36.22
C VAL A 26 -34.39 14.69 36.52
N SER A 27 -35.60 14.65 35.96
CA SER A 27 -36.53 13.54 36.18
C SER A 27 -35.77 12.22 35.99
N PRO A 28 -35.90 11.25 36.90
CA PRO A 28 -35.22 9.96 36.80
C PRO A 28 -35.41 9.30 35.43
N VAL A 29 -36.57 9.54 34.82
CA VAL A 29 -36.88 9.06 33.46
C VAL A 29 -35.97 9.70 32.39
N VAL A 30 -35.72 11.01 32.47
CA VAL A 30 -34.85 11.71 31.54
C VAL A 30 -33.38 11.20 31.69
N GLY A 31 -32.95 10.93 32.93
CA GLY A 31 -31.63 10.35 33.16
C GLY A 31 -31.46 8.97 32.51
N VAL A 32 -32.44 8.10 32.65
CA VAL A 32 -32.40 6.76 32.02
C VAL A 32 -32.45 6.87 30.49
N MET A 33 -33.33 7.74 29.94
CA MET A 33 -33.39 7.95 28.49
C MET A 33 -32.10 8.49 27.93
N LEU A 34 -31.46 9.43 28.60
CA LEU A 34 -30.15 9.99 28.18
C LEU A 34 -29.04 8.95 28.24
N MET A 35 -29.03 8.12 29.28
CA MET A 35 -28.05 7.01 29.39
C MET A 35 -28.25 6.00 28.26
N LEU A 36 -29.50 5.67 27.92
CA LEU A 36 -29.82 4.72 26.84
C LEU A 36 -29.39 5.27 25.46
N VAL A 37 -29.65 6.55 25.20
CA VAL A 37 -29.21 7.22 23.96
C VAL A 37 -27.67 7.23 23.85
N VAL A 38 -26.98 7.60 24.92
CA VAL A 38 -25.51 7.63 24.92
C VAL A 38 -24.92 6.23 24.70
N THR A 39 -25.48 5.19 25.34
CA THR A 39 -24.99 3.81 25.13
C THR A 39 -25.20 3.33 23.71
N ILE A 40 -26.32 3.67 23.06
CA ILE A 40 -26.56 3.33 21.65
C ILE A 40 -25.58 4.06 20.73
N ILE A 41 -25.33 5.35 20.98
CA ILE A 41 -24.36 6.12 20.18
C ILE A 41 -22.96 5.54 20.32
N ILE A 42 -22.51 5.23 21.55
CA ILE A 42 -21.21 4.61 21.80
C ILE A 42 -21.14 3.24 21.11
N ALA A 43 -22.17 2.41 21.24
CA ALA A 43 -22.21 1.10 20.58
C ALA A 43 -22.14 1.22 19.05
N ALA A 44 -22.83 2.17 18.45
CA ALA A 44 -22.80 2.44 17.01
C ALA A 44 -21.39 2.89 16.55
N VAL A 45 -20.76 3.81 17.30
CA VAL A 45 -19.40 4.30 17.00
C VAL A 45 -18.39 3.16 17.13
N VAL A 46 -18.44 2.38 18.22
CA VAL A 46 -17.54 1.23 18.42
C VAL A 46 -17.74 0.18 17.33
N SER A 47 -18.98 -0.10 16.94
CA SER A 47 -19.27 -1.05 15.85
C SER A 47 -18.74 -0.55 14.50
N ALA A 48 -18.85 0.74 14.21
CA ALA A 48 -18.32 1.34 12.98
C ALA A 48 -16.78 1.24 12.94
N PHE A 49 -16.12 1.53 14.05
CA PHE A 49 -14.65 1.39 14.15
C PHE A 49 -14.20 -0.08 14.12
N ALA A 50 -14.91 -0.97 14.82
CA ALA A 50 -14.59 -2.40 14.82
C ALA A 50 -14.76 -3.02 13.42
N GLY A 51 -15.77 -2.60 12.65
CA GLY A 51 -15.96 -3.02 11.25
C GLY A 51 -14.89 -2.50 10.31
N GLY A 52 -14.38 -1.28 10.52
CA GLY A 52 -13.31 -0.69 9.69
C GLY A 52 -11.91 -1.23 10.00
N LEU A 53 -11.66 -1.73 11.21
CA LEU A 53 -10.38 -2.33 11.59
C LEU A 53 -10.20 -3.78 11.11
N THR A 54 -11.24 -4.40 10.59
CA THR A 54 -11.21 -5.74 9.99
C THR A 54 -10.89 -5.73 8.50
N GLU A 55 -10.65 -4.56 7.88
CA GLU A 55 -9.92 -4.55 6.61
C GLU A 55 -8.56 -5.17 6.91
N SER A 56 -8.43 -6.44 6.52
CA SER A 56 -7.23 -7.21 6.75
C SER A 56 -6.06 -6.47 6.11
N THR A 57 -5.22 -5.88 6.95
CA THR A 57 -3.87 -5.53 6.53
C THR A 57 -3.21 -6.85 6.15
N SER A 58 -3.36 -7.25 4.90
CA SER A 58 -2.66 -8.39 4.32
C SER A 58 -1.19 -8.15 4.61
N LYS A 59 -0.61 -9.03 5.41
CA LYS A 59 0.82 -8.99 5.70
C LYS A 59 1.56 -9.06 4.36
N ALA A 60 2.44 -8.12 4.11
CA ALA A 60 3.26 -8.16 2.91
C ALA A 60 4.05 -9.47 2.85
N PRO A 61 4.09 -10.16 1.70
CA PRO A 61 4.82 -11.42 1.57
C PRO A 61 6.30 -11.19 1.85
N GLN A 62 6.92 -12.14 2.56
CA GLN A 62 8.34 -12.13 2.82
C GLN A 62 9.03 -13.05 1.83
N VAL A 63 9.71 -12.49 0.85
CA VAL A 63 10.31 -13.23 -0.26
C VAL A 63 11.79 -12.85 -0.43
N SER A 64 12.58 -13.83 -0.84
CA SER A 64 13.96 -13.64 -1.27
C SER A 64 14.03 -13.85 -2.77
N LEU A 65 14.33 -12.79 -3.50
CA LEU A 65 14.43 -12.81 -4.95
C LEU A 65 15.86 -12.44 -5.38
N LYS A 66 16.33 -13.09 -6.44
CA LYS A 66 17.55 -12.74 -7.14
C LYS A 66 17.21 -12.45 -8.58
N ALA A 67 17.80 -11.41 -9.14
CA ALA A 67 17.64 -11.12 -10.55
C ALA A 67 19.00 -10.91 -11.23
N THR A 68 19.07 -11.25 -12.49
CA THR A 68 20.21 -10.99 -13.39
C THR A 68 19.68 -10.46 -14.71
N TYR A 69 20.41 -9.55 -15.32
CA TYR A 69 20.05 -8.97 -16.59
C TYR A 69 21.24 -8.93 -17.53
N SER A 70 21.02 -9.38 -18.76
CA SER A 70 21.94 -9.21 -19.88
C SER A 70 21.19 -8.60 -21.05
N GLN A 71 21.82 -7.70 -21.78
CA GLN A 71 21.22 -7.10 -22.98
C GLN A 71 20.94 -8.14 -24.06
N THR A 72 21.69 -9.23 -24.08
CA THR A 72 21.50 -10.33 -25.03
C THR A 72 20.41 -11.29 -24.58
N ASP A 73 20.44 -11.75 -23.31
CA ASP A 73 19.55 -12.82 -22.82
C ASP A 73 18.29 -12.30 -22.12
N GLY A 74 18.26 -11.00 -21.79
CA GLY A 74 17.17 -10.38 -21.05
C GLY A 74 17.25 -10.54 -19.54
N LEU A 75 16.10 -10.42 -18.88
CA LEU A 75 15.96 -10.53 -17.42
C LEU A 75 15.65 -11.96 -17.01
N THR A 76 16.35 -12.42 -15.97
CA THR A 76 16.01 -13.64 -15.24
C THR A 76 15.77 -13.28 -13.78
N ILE A 77 14.61 -13.69 -13.25
CA ILE A 77 14.22 -13.54 -11.86
C ILE A 77 14.12 -14.92 -11.25
N SER A 78 14.81 -15.17 -10.14
CA SER A 78 14.77 -16.45 -9.43
C SER A 78 14.19 -16.26 -8.03
N HIS A 79 13.18 -17.05 -7.70
CA HIS A 79 12.61 -17.08 -6.35
C HIS A 79 13.45 -18.00 -5.46
N GLN A 80 14.23 -17.40 -4.56
CA GLN A 80 15.18 -18.12 -3.72
C GLN A 80 14.55 -18.71 -2.45
N GLY A 81 13.41 -18.17 -2.02
CA GLY A 81 12.74 -18.64 -0.80
C GLY A 81 11.75 -17.64 -0.24
N GLY A 82 10.99 -18.07 0.76
CA GLY A 82 9.95 -17.29 1.41
C GLY A 82 8.54 -17.63 0.92
N ASP A 83 7.64 -16.65 1.00
CA ASP A 83 6.23 -16.83 0.64
C ASP A 83 6.05 -16.85 -0.88
N ALA A 84 5.09 -17.64 -1.36
CA ALA A 84 4.67 -17.57 -2.75
C ALA A 84 3.91 -16.25 -3.01
N ILE A 85 4.16 -15.62 -4.16
CA ILE A 85 3.51 -14.36 -4.55
C ILE A 85 2.52 -14.58 -5.68
N GLY A 86 1.37 -13.91 -5.59
CA GLY A 86 0.37 -13.89 -6.66
C GLY A 86 0.85 -13.03 -7.83
N THR A 87 0.93 -13.61 -9.01
CA THR A 87 1.47 -12.87 -10.18
C THR A 87 0.56 -11.74 -10.64
N LEU A 88 -0.77 -11.88 -10.47
CA LEU A 88 -1.73 -10.81 -10.79
C LEU A 88 -1.69 -9.66 -9.78
N ASP A 89 -1.24 -9.92 -8.56
CA ASP A 89 -1.22 -8.94 -7.48
C ASP A 89 0.16 -8.28 -7.30
N THR A 90 1.11 -8.68 -8.15
CA THR A 90 2.48 -8.18 -8.12
C THR A 90 2.76 -7.26 -9.30
N VAL A 91 3.29 -6.10 -8.99
CA VAL A 91 3.84 -5.15 -9.97
C VAL A 91 5.36 -5.19 -9.88
N VAL A 92 6.01 -5.41 -11.01
CA VAL A 92 7.47 -5.40 -11.11
C VAL A 92 7.91 -4.04 -11.63
N LEU A 93 8.73 -3.34 -10.85
CA LEU A 93 9.20 -1.99 -11.15
C LEU A 93 10.71 -2.02 -11.40
N VAL A 94 11.14 -1.26 -12.38
CA VAL A 94 12.55 -0.93 -12.60
C VAL A 94 12.80 0.48 -12.11
N ARG A 95 13.78 0.64 -11.25
CA ARG A 95 14.28 1.93 -10.78
C ARG A 95 15.76 2.03 -11.11
N LEU A 96 16.17 3.10 -11.77
CA LEU A 96 17.57 3.32 -12.06
C LEU A 96 18.37 3.48 -10.77
N GLY A 97 19.57 2.92 -10.75
CA GLY A 97 20.51 3.02 -9.63
C GLY A 97 21.33 4.30 -9.67
N ASP A 98 22.11 4.51 -8.62
CA ASP A 98 22.95 5.71 -8.43
C ASP A 98 23.96 5.94 -9.58
N THR A 99 24.33 4.87 -10.27
CA THR A 99 25.22 4.92 -11.44
C THR A 99 24.65 5.67 -12.64
N PHE A 100 23.34 5.97 -12.62
CA PHE A 100 22.67 6.79 -13.62
C PHE A 100 22.63 8.29 -13.28
N GLY A 101 23.23 8.70 -12.15
CA GLY A 101 23.28 10.11 -11.73
C GLY A 101 21.90 10.72 -11.54
N ASP A 102 21.64 11.86 -12.18
CA ASP A 102 20.36 12.58 -12.02
C ASP A 102 19.13 11.77 -12.43
N ALA A 103 19.30 10.71 -13.21
CA ALA A 103 18.20 9.83 -13.63
C ALA A 103 17.83 8.73 -12.61
N GLN A 104 18.53 8.60 -11.50
CA GLN A 104 18.25 7.59 -10.45
C GLN A 104 16.83 7.60 -9.90
N HIS A 105 16.11 8.72 -10.01
CA HIS A 105 14.71 8.85 -9.56
C HIS A 105 13.70 8.23 -10.53
N MET A 106 14.13 7.85 -11.73
CA MET A 106 13.24 7.32 -12.76
C MET A 106 12.81 5.90 -12.42
N VAL A 107 11.50 5.68 -12.45
CA VAL A 107 10.85 4.40 -12.15
C VAL A 107 9.78 4.11 -13.18
N TRP A 108 9.68 2.86 -13.62
CA TRP A 108 8.58 2.40 -14.49
C TRP A 108 8.23 0.94 -14.23
N ALA A 109 6.98 0.60 -14.50
CA ALA A 109 6.48 -0.76 -14.35
C ALA A 109 6.83 -1.60 -15.60
N GLN A 110 7.18 -2.86 -15.35
CA GLN A 110 7.31 -3.85 -16.39
C GLN A 110 5.95 -4.38 -16.81
N ASN A 111 5.83 -4.72 -18.09
CA ASN A 111 4.60 -5.30 -18.58
C ASN A 111 4.51 -6.77 -18.15
N ALA A 112 3.54 -7.10 -17.31
CA ALA A 112 3.34 -8.46 -16.81
C ALA A 112 3.02 -9.48 -17.90
N THR A 113 2.61 -9.05 -19.11
CA THR A 113 2.38 -9.97 -20.24
C THR A 113 3.69 -10.50 -20.84
N THR A 114 4.80 -9.79 -20.61
CA THR A 114 6.12 -10.17 -21.13
C THR A 114 6.93 -11.01 -20.14
N ILE A 115 6.47 -11.10 -18.89
CA ILE A 115 7.10 -11.91 -17.85
C ILE A 115 6.58 -13.34 -17.96
N VAL A 116 7.46 -14.30 -18.24
CA VAL A 116 7.12 -15.72 -18.44
C VAL A 116 7.90 -16.63 -17.50
N ASN A 117 7.28 -17.71 -17.04
CA ASN A 117 7.97 -18.70 -16.18
C ASN A 117 8.66 -19.82 -16.99
N LYS A 118 8.71 -19.71 -18.29
CA LYS A 118 9.35 -20.70 -19.16
C LYS A 118 10.21 -20.01 -20.23
N ARG A 119 11.48 -20.39 -20.33
CA ARG A 119 12.37 -19.91 -21.39
C ARG A 119 11.89 -20.38 -22.78
N GLY A 120 12.17 -19.53 -23.78
CA GLY A 120 11.82 -19.81 -25.16
C GLY A 120 10.32 -19.71 -25.44
N ASP A 121 9.55 -19.13 -24.53
CA ASP A 121 8.12 -18.87 -24.70
C ASP A 121 7.85 -17.37 -24.56
N PRO A 122 8.37 -16.53 -25.47
CA PRO A 122 8.19 -15.09 -25.38
C PRO A 122 6.72 -14.75 -25.48
N SER A 123 6.15 -14.24 -24.42
CA SER A 123 4.81 -13.70 -24.43
C SER A 123 4.84 -12.23 -24.79
N GLY A 124 3.91 -11.80 -25.49
CA GLY A 124 3.70 -10.47 -25.99
C GLY A 124 3.02 -10.55 -27.32
N SER A 125 2.79 -11.74 -27.78
CA SER A 125 1.78 -12.03 -28.78
C SER A 125 0.41 -11.75 -28.18
N THR A 126 -0.49 -11.23 -28.97
CA THR A 126 -1.90 -10.92 -28.68
C THR A 126 -2.68 -12.04 -27.99
N ALA A 127 -2.15 -13.23 -27.89
CA ALA A 127 -2.81 -14.38 -27.26
C ALA A 127 -2.32 -14.70 -25.84
N GLY A 128 -1.22 -14.09 -25.38
CA GLY A 128 -0.58 -14.40 -24.09
C GLY A 128 -0.36 -15.90 -23.90
N THR A 129 0.83 -16.32 -23.56
CA THR A 129 1.06 -17.75 -23.36
C THR A 129 0.55 -18.23 -22.01
N ALA A 130 0.34 -19.53 -21.86
CA ALA A 130 -0.05 -20.13 -20.58
C ALA A 130 1.00 -19.92 -19.47
N ASN A 131 2.24 -19.55 -19.84
CA ASN A 131 3.36 -19.32 -18.92
C ASN A 131 3.58 -17.84 -18.59
N ALA A 132 2.78 -16.93 -19.14
CA ALA A 132 2.87 -15.49 -18.80
C ALA A 132 2.21 -15.18 -17.44
N TRP A 133 2.73 -14.18 -16.76
CA TRP A 133 2.11 -13.67 -15.53
C TRP A 133 0.74 -13.09 -15.81
N LEU A 134 0.61 -12.32 -16.87
CA LEU A 134 -0.66 -11.76 -17.32
C LEU A 134 -0.90 -12.17 -18.77
N ARG A 135 -2.13 -12.57 -19.10
CA ARG A 135 -2.60 -12.87 -20.44
C ARG A 135 -3.57 -11.79 -20.91
N ASP A 136 -3.75 -11.71 -22.21
CA ASP A 136 -4.80 -10.88 -22.80
C ASP A 136 -6.16 -11.22 -22.19
N GLY A 137 -6.94 -10.18 -21.88
CA GLY A 137 -8.21 -10.32 -21.18
C GLY A 137 -8.11 -10.29 -19.65
N GLY A 138 -6.91 -10.05 -19.09
CA GLY A 138 -6.75 -9.85 -17.63
C GLY A 138 -6.64 -11.14 -16.81
N TYR A 139 -6.39 -12.27 -17.46
CA TYR A 139 -6.25 -13.57 -16.78
C TYR A 139 -4.78 -13.86 -16.47
N SER A 140 -4.54 -14.53 -15.35
CA SER A 140 -3.23 -15.10 -15.05
C SER A 140 -2.98 -16.37 -15.86
N GLY A 141 -1.84 -16.43 -16.53
CA GLY A 141 -1.31 -17.69 -17.09
C GLY A 141 -0.64 -18.50 -15.99
N VAL A 142 0.25 -17.86 -15.22
CA VAL A 142 0.88 -18.38 -14.01
C VAL A 142 0.25 -17.68 -12.84
N LYS A 143 -0.41 -18.40 -11.93
CA LYS A 143 -1.14 -17.81 -10.81
C LYS A 143 -0.23 -17.43 -9.64
N SER A 144 0.84 -18.17 -9.46
CA SER A 144 1.75 -18.02 -8.33
C SER A 144 3.19 -18.18 -8.78
N PHE A 145 4.06 -17.34 -8.25
CA PHE A 145 5.50 -17.44 -8.36
C PHE A 145 6.05 -17.88 -7.02
N SER A 146 6.58 -19.09 -6.97
CA SER A 146 6.89 -19.83 -5.75
C SER A 146 8.38 -20.10 -5.59
N PRO A 147 8.87 -20.41 -4.39
CA PRO A 147 10.27 -20.79 -4.18
C PRO A 147 10.75 -21.87 -5.14
N GLY A 148 11.85 -21.59 -5.84
CA GLY A 148 12.41 -22.47 -6.86
C GLY A 148 11.99 -22.12 -8.30
N ASP A 149 10.96 -21.29 -8.48
CA ASP A 149 10.55 -20.83 -9.80
C ASP A 149 11.53 -19.79 -10.36
N ASN A 150 11.59 -19.74 -11.69
CA ASN A 150 12.27 -18.69 -12.44
C ASN A 150 11.29 -18.01 -13.38
N ALA A 151 11.44 -16.70 -13.52
CA ALA A 151 10.68 -15.90 -14.48
C ALA A 151 11.67 -15.13 -15.37
N PHE A 152 11.25 -14.90 -16.60
CA PHE A 152 12.11 -14.38 -17.67
C PHE A 152 11.40 -13.26 -18.43
N ILE A 153 12.18 -12.27 -18.88
CA ILE A 153 11.79 -11.36 -19.97
C ILE A 153 12.83 -11.52 -21.06
N GLU A 154 12.49 -12.20 -22.14
CA GLU A 154 13.41 -12.56 -23.21
C GLU A 154 13.10 -11.77 -24.51
N ALA A 155 13.94 -11.95 -25.54
CA ALA A 155 13.69 -11.39 -26.84
C ALA A 155 12.30 -11.81 -27.38
N PRO A 156 11.56 -10.94 -28.07
CA PRO A 156 11.93 -9.59 -28.52
C PRO A 156 11.65 -8.48 -27.48
N TYR A 157 11.32 -8.81 -26.23
CA TYR A 157 10.91 -7.86 -25.20
C TYR A 157 12.04 -7.41 -24.28
N ASN A 158 13.19 -8.12 -24.29
CA ASN A 158 14.35 -7.83 -23.47
C ASN A 158 14.92 -6.41 -23.61
N ALA A 159 14.73 -5.78 -24.77
CA ALA A 159 15.09 -4.40 -25.01
C ALA A 159 13.90 -3.47 -24.82
N LYS A 160 12.78 -3.77 -25.49
CA LYS A 160 11.60 -2.90 -25.55
C LYS A 160 10.98 -2.62 -24.16
N GLU A 161 10.89 -3.63 -23.31
CA GLU A 161 10.28 -3.49 -21.99
C GLU A 161 11.19 -2.73 -21.00
N PHE A 162 12.48 -2.68 -21.29
CA PHE A 162 13.45 -1.96 -20.46
C PHE A 162 13.81 -0.57 -20.98
N MET A 163 13.15 -0.13 -22.05
CA MET A 163 13.18 1.27 -22.45
C MET A 163 12.17 2.06 -21.60
N GLN A 164 12.64 3.14 -21.02
CA GLN A 164 11.72 4.02 -20.28
C GLN A 164 10.71 4.67 -21.26
N PRO A 165 9.40 4.56 -21.03
CA PRO A 165 8.39 5.19 -21.87
C PRO A 165 8.61 6.70 -21.98
N GLY A 166 8.70 7.21 -23.22
CA GLY A 166 8.86 8.64 -23.49
C GLY A 166 10.24 9.25 -23.17
N ALA A 167 11.19 8.43 -22.68
CA ALA A 167 12.56 8.89 -22.44
C ALA A 167 13.44 8.75 -23.70
N SER A 168 14.50 9.53 -23.73
CA SER A 168 15.63 9.27 -24.63
C SER A 168 16.20 7.87 -24.33
N ALA A 169 16.60 7.16 -25.38
CA ALA A 169 17.29 5.88 -25.30
C ALA A 169 18.55 5.91 -24.40
N THR A 170 19.01 7.09 -24.02
CA THR A 170 20.18 7.32 -23.15
C THR A 170 20.04 6.63 -21.79
N TYR A 171 18.84 6.54 -21.24
CA TYR A 171 18.58 5.97 -19.90
C TYR A 171 18.03 4.54 -19.95
N GLY A 172 17.86 3.97 -21.12
CA GLY A 172 17.41 2.58 -21.27
C GLY A 172 18.47 1.62 -20.74
N ILE A 173 18.06 0.59 -20.00
CA ILE A 173 18.99 -0.44 -19.54
C ILE A 173 19.42 -1.39 -20.67
N ASP A 174 18.75 -1.32 -21.82
CA ASP A 174 19.11 -1.95 -23.08
C ASP A 174 20.17 -1.19 -23.88
N ASN A 175 20.53 0.04 -23.48
CA ASN A 175 21.55 0.82 -24.16
C ASN A 175 22.96 0.30 -23.81
N THR A 176 23.76 0.00 -24.81
CA THR A 176 25.13 -0.51 -24.65
C THR A 176 26.04 0.45 -23.85
N ALA A 177 25.76 1.77 -23.88
CA ALA A 177 26.46 2.74 -23.06
C ALA A 177 26.19 2.60 -21.55
N ASN A 178 25.19 1.84 -21.17
CA ASN A 178 24.80 1.62 -19.78
C ASN A 178 25.27 0.26 -19.22
N ILE A 179 26.05 -0.52 -20.00
CA ILE A 179 26.67 -1.75 -19.50
C ILE A 179 27.56 -1.44 -18.29
N GLY A 180 27.43 -2.26 -17.25
CA GLY A 180 28.15 -2.08 -15.97
C GLY A 180 27.44 -1.16 -14.98
N LYS A 181 26.41 -0.42 -15.39
CA LYS A 181 25.56 0.33 -14.45
C LYS A 181 24.61 -0.60 -13.72
N THR A 182 24.05 -0.12 -12.61
CA THR A 182 23.10 -0.90 -11.80
C THR A 182 21.72 -0.26 -11.80
N PHE A 183 20.71 -1.12 -11.66
CA PHE A 183 19.32 -0.71 -11.43
C PHE A 183 18.71 -1.59 -10.36
N TRP A 184 17.63 -1.11 -9.77
CA TRP A 184 16.86 -1.85 -8.81
C TRP A 184 15.63 -2.46 -9.46
N LEU A 185 15.44 -3.74 -9.23
CA LEU A 185 14.20 -4.43 -9.53
C LEU A 185 13.39 -4.51 -8.24
N GLU A 186 12.24 -3.84 -8.21
CA GLU A 186 11.36 -3.75 -7.05
C GLU A 186 10.07 -4.52 -7.32
N PHE A 187 9.60 -5.24 -6.31
CA PHE A 187 8.34 -5.98 -6.37
C PHE A 187 7.38 -5.34 -5.39
N ALA A 188 6.26 -4.87 -5.90
CA ALA A 188 5.24 -4.20 -5.13
C ALA A 188 3.89 -4.90 -5.29
N ASP A 189 3.01 -4.74 -4.31
CA ASP A 189 1.62 -5.10 -4.46
C ASP A 189 0.85 -4.03 -5.26
N LYS A 190 -0.42 -4.29 -5.55
CA LYS A 190 -1.29 -3.33 -6.26
C LYS A 190 -1.53 -2.03 -5.49
N ASP A 191 -1.33 -2.04 -4.18
CA ASP A 191 -1.45 -0.87 -3.32
C ASP A 191 -0.16 -0.03 -3.33
N GLY A 192 0.86 -0.47 -4.06
CA GLY A 192 2.15 0.22 -4.19
C GLY A 192 3.13 -0.05 -3.06
N ARG A 193 2.87 -1.04 -2.18
CA ARG A 193 3.79 -1.40 -1.11
C ARG A 193 4.85 -2.35 -1.66
N THR A 194 6.10 -1.91 -1.67
CA THR A 194 7.24 -2.75 -2.06
C THR A 194 7.52 -3.79 -0.97
N PHE A 195 7.56 -5.07 -1.35
CA PHE A 195 7.83 -6.18 -0.46
C PHE A 195 9.15 -6.90 -0.76
N ALA A 196 9.74 -6.71 -1.95
CA ALA A 196 11.06 -7.20 -2.29
C ALA A 196 11.79 -6.24 -3.22
N LYS A 197 13.11 -6.22 -3.11
CA LYS A 197 13.99 -5.37 -3.91
C LYS A 197 15.32 -6.09 -4.14
N THR A 198 15.80 -6.08 -5.35
CA THR A 198 17.12 -6.64 -5.70
C THR A 198 17.87 -5.70 -6.64
N GLU A 199 19.17 -5.54 -6.42
CA GLU A 199 20.03 -4.79 -7.30
C GLU A 199 20.53 -5.67 -8.43
N VAL A 200 20.55 -5.13 -9.63
CA VAL A 200 20.92 -5.83 -10.86
C VAL A 200 21.95 -5.01 -11.63
N THR A 201 23.04 -5.64 -12.01
CA THR A 201 24.03 -5.03 -12.90
C THR A 201 23.70 -5.37 -14.35
N ILE A 202 23.83 -4.37 -15.22
CA ILE A 202 23.61 -4.53 -16.67
C ILE A 202 24.82 -5.24 -17.26
N ALA A 203 24.64 -6.47 -17.73
CA ALA A 203 25.62 -7.23 -18.47
C ALA A 203 25.39 -7.09 -20.00
N PRO A 204 26.42 -7.34 -20.81
CA PRO A 204 26.33 -7.29 -22.27
C PRO A 204 25.39 -8.34 -22.89
#